data_c28f5fdb85989d6a1f7ff5e5e57e5c90
#
_entry.id   c28f5fdb85989d6a1f7ff5e5e57e5c90
#
_cell.length_a   1.000
_cell.length_b   1.000
_cell.length_c   1.000
_cell.angle_alpha   90.00
_cell.angle_beta   90.00
_cell.angle_gamma   90.00
#
_symmetry.space_group_name_H-M   'P 1'
#
loop_
_entity.id
_entity.type
_entity.pdbx_description
1 polymer ?
#
loop_
_entity_poly.entity_id
_entity_poly.type
_entity_poly.pdbx_seq_one_letter_code
_entity_poly.pdbx_strand_id
1 'polypeptide(L)' 'MTTGNPIANMSQRAILQYLSLTDWKLAHRLPIRAGEMMLSRLVLNGWIEMRGKDHLTEIRLTEAGFEKMRSRV' A
#
# COMPACT_ATOMS: atom_id res chain seq x y z
N MET A 1 -14.09 -5.36 21.08
CA MET A 1 -13.90 -4.99 19.82
C MET A 1 -12.68 -4.13 19.62
N THR A 2 -12.09 -4.30 18.57
CA THR A 2 -10.87 -3.60 18.28
C THR A 2 -11.13 -2.18 17.84
N THR A 3 -10.40 -1.30 18.38
CA THR A 3 -10.52 0.07 18.00
C THR A 3 -9.18 0.66 17.62
N GLY A 4 -8.16 -0.15 17.60
CA GLY A 4 -6.85 0.36 17.29
C GLY A 4 -6.65 0.60 15.82
N ASN A 5 -5.44 0.92 15.46
CA ASN A 5 -5.06 1.12 14.08
C ASN A 5 -5.11 -0.20 13.34
N PRO A 6 -5.39 -0.15 12.04
CA PRO A 6 -5.35 -1.38 11.25
C PRO A 6 -3.95 -2.00 11.30
N ILE A 7 -3.92 -3.31 11.20
CA ILE A 7 -2.66 -4.05 11.20
C ILE A 7 -2.42 -4.57 9.80
N ALA A 8 -1.25 -4.29 9.27
CA ALA A 8 -0.90 -4.75 7.94
C ALA A 8 -0.62 -6.25 7.98
N ASN A 9 -1.31 -7.01 7.12
CA ASN A 9 -1.02 -8.42 6.99
C ASN A 9 0.23 -8.62 6.11
N MET A 10 0.63 -9.87 5.93
CA MET A 10 1.86 -10.15 5.20
C MET A 10 1.83 -9.64 3.77
N SER A 11 0.69 -9.82 3.09
CA SER A 11 0.58 -9.35 1.72
C SER A 11 0.66 -7.84 1.65
N GLN A 12 -0.01 -7.17 2.57
CA GLN A 12 0.04 -5.71 2.60
C GLN A 12 1.44 -5.23 2.91
N ARG A 13 2.13 -5.87 3.84
CA ARG A 13 3.51 -5.48 4.14
C ARG A 13 4.42 -5.65 2.94
N ALA A 14 4.24 -6.73 2.19
CA ALA A 14 5.05 -6.95 1.00
C ALA A 14 4.87 -5.82 0.00
N ILE A 15 3.64 -5.36 -0.17
CA ILE A 15 3.38 -4.25 -1.07
C ILE A 15 4.05 -2.98 -0.55
N LEU A 16 3.87 -2.70 0.74
CA LEU A 16 4.46 -1.48 1.32
C LEU A 16 5.98 -1.48 1.21
N GLN A 17 6.60 -2.64 1.38
CA GLN A 17 8.06 -2.74 1.29
C GLN A 17 8.57 -2.51 -0.12
N TYR A 18 7.75 -2.82 -1.11
CA TYR A 18 8.12 -2.62 -2.50
C TYR A 18 8.04 -1.15 -2.90
N LEU A 19 7.14 -0.41 -2.28
CA LEU A 19 6.85 0.96 -2.67
C LEU A 19 7.89 1.94 -2.16
N SER A 20 7.87 3.13 -2.74
CA SER A 20 8.79 4.20 -2.37
C SER A 20 7.98 5.42 -1.94
N LEU A 21 8.58 6.23 -1.06
CA LEU A 21 7.98 7.51 -0.66
C LEU A 21 8.07 8.53 -1.77
N THR A 22 9.01 8.37 -2.67
CA THR A 22 9.29 9.39 -3.69
C THR A 22 8.90 8.96 -5.09
N ASP A 23 9.02 7.68 -5.39
CA ASP A 23 8.82 7.20 -6.75
C ASP A 23 7.46 6.54 -6.90
N TRP A 24 6.78 6.88 -7.98
CA TRP A 24 5.55 6.22 -8.34
C TRP A 24 5.88 4.89 -9.02
N LYS A 25 5.20 3.82 -8.59
CA LYS A 25 5.40 2.49 -9.15
C LYS A 25 4.13 2.04 -9.83
N LEU A 26 4.28 1.35 -10.94
CA LEU A 26 3.11 0.82 -11.63
C LEU A 26 2.50 -0.31 -10.81
N ALA A 27 1.19 -0.25 -10.62
CA ALA A 27 0.50 -1.22 -9.78
C ALA A 27 0.64 -2.64 -10.31
N HIS A 28 0.64 -2.80 -11.64
CA HIS A 28 0.70 -4.13 -12.20
C HIS A 28 2.07 -4.77 -12.08
N ARG A 29 3.07 -4.03 -11.62
CA ARG A 29 4.41 -4.55 -11.41
C ARG A 29 4.70 -4.93 -9.97
N LEU A 30 3.67 -4.93 -9.14
CA LEU A 30 3.85 -5.33 -7.76
C LEU A 30 4.33 -6.77 -7.67
N PRO A 31 5.13 -7.08 -6.64
CA PRO A 31 5.68 -8.45 -6.50
C PRO A 31 4.63 -9.48 -6.18
N ILE A 32 3.47 -9.06 -5.71
CA ILE A 32 2.37 -9.97 -5.46
C ILE A 32 1.14 -9.43 -6.15
N ARG A 33 0.22 -10.33 -6.46
CA ARG A 33 -1.01 -9.92 -7.11
C ARG A 33 -1.88 -9.17 -6.12
N ALA A 34 -2.18 -7.94 -6.41
CA ALA A 34 -3.01 -7.12 -5.55
C ALA A 34 -4.23 -6.68 -6.34
N GLY A 35 -5.40 -7.17 -5.94
CA GLY A 35 -6.63 -6.77 -6.57
C GLY A 35 -7.05 -5.38 -6.14
N GLU A 36 -8.10 -4.88 -6.83
CA GLU A 36 -8.63 -3.55 -6.53
C GLU A 36 -9.01 -3.41 -5.07
N MET A 37 -9.58 -4.47 -4.50
CA MET A 37 -10.05 -4.39 -3.13
C MET A 37 -8.91 -4.19 -2.16
N MET A 38 -7.80 -4.90 -2.39
CA MET A 38 -6.65 -4.73 -1.51
C MET A 38 -6.06 -3.34 -1.65
N LEU A 39 -5.91 -2.85 -2.88
CA LEU A 39 -5.37 -1.51 -3.09
C LEU A 39 -6.29 -0.46 -2.47
N SER A 40 -7.60 -0.63 -2.61
CA SER A 40 -8.55 0.29 -2.01
C SER A 40 -8.40 0.33 -0.49
N ARG A 41 -8.18 -0.81 0.12
CA ARG A 41 -7.99 -0.85 1.57
C ARG A 41 -6.73 -0.12 1.99
N LEU A 42 -5.66 -0.27 1.21
CA LEU A 42 -4.42 0.43 1.53
C LEU A 42 -4.59 1.93 1.41
N VAL A 43 -5.35 2.37 0.41
CA VAL A 43 -5.65 3.80 0.27
C VAL A 43 -6.50 4.30 1.44
N LEU A 44 -7.52 3.53 1.80
CA LEU A 44 -8.39 3.92 2.91
C LEU A 44 -7.63 3.98 4.22
N ASN A 45 -6.65 3.12 4.40
CA ASN A 45 -5.82 3.17 5.59
C ASN A 45 -4.83 4.33 5.56
N GLY A 46 -4.74 5.02 4.42
CA GLY A 46 -3.81 6.12 4.30
C GLY A 46 -2.38 5.71 4.09
N TRP A 47 -2.14 4.46 3.73
CA TRP A 47 -0.78 3.93 3.60
C TRP A 47 -0.20 4.12 2.21
N ILE A 48 -1.03 4.29 1.20
CA ILE A 48 -0.56 4.52 -0.17
C ILE A 48 -1.40 5.58 -0.83
N GLU A 49 -0.83 6.18 -1.88
CA GLU A 49 -1.54 7.08 -2.78
C GLU A 49 -1.64 6.39 -4.13
N MET A 50 -2.70 6.69 -4.86
CA MET A 50 -2.89 6.13 -6.19
C MET A 50 -3.18 7.23 -7.18
N ARG A 51 -2.75 7.04 -8.42
CA ARG A 51 -3.10 7.94 -9.51
C ARG A 51 -3.15 7.13 -10.80
N GLY A 52 -3.80 7.70 -11.84
CA GLY A 52 -3.95 7.01 -13.10
C GLY A 52 -5.07 6.01 -13.04
N LYS A 53 -5.21 5.22 -14.07
CA LYS A 53 -6.27 4.22 -14.14
C LYS A 53 -5.86 3.08 -15.03
N ASP A 54 -6.54 1.95 -14.84
CA ASP A 54 -6.32 0.74 -15.61
C ASP A 54 -4.86 0.32 -15.50
N HIS A 55 -4.25 -0.06 -16.60
CA HIS A 55 -2.88 -0.54 -16.58
C HIS A 55 -1.86 0.57 -16.34
N LEU A 56 -2.30 1.82 -16.34
CA LEU A 56 -1.40 2.94 -16.03
C LEU A 56 -1.50 3.39 -14.58
N THR A 57 -2.25 2.67 -13.77
CA THR A 57 -2.37 3.01 -12.36
C THR A 57 -1.00 2.93 -11.69
N GLU A 58 -0.67 3.99 -10.97
CA GLU A 58 0.58 4.06 -10.22
C GLU A 58 0.27 4.23 -8.74
N ILE A 59 1.16 3.75 -7.91
CA ILE A 59 1.00 3.85 -6.47
C ILE A 59 2.30 4.31 -5.84
N ARG A 60 2.16 4.98 -4.71
CA ARG A 60 3.29 5.50 -3.97
C ARG A 60 3.01 5.37 -2.47
N LEU A 61 4.07 5.13 -1.72
CA LEU A 61 3.96 5.00 -0.28
C LEU A 61 3.73 6.38 0.34
N THR A 62 2.86 6.44 1.36
CA THR A 62 2.70 7.66 2.14
C THR A 62 3.60 7.56 3.37
N GLU A 63 3.71 8.68 4.10
CA GLU A 63 4.46 8.64 5.34
C GLU A 63 3.82 7.68 6.34
N ALA A 64 2.50 7.68 6.41
CA ALA A 64 1.81 6.75 7.30
C ALA A 64 2.09 5.31 6.88
N GLY A 65 2.15 5.05 5.57
CA GLY A 65 2.48 3.72 5.09
C GLY A 65 3.91 3.35 5.42
N PHE A 66 4.81 4.31 5.31
CA PHE A 66 6.20 4.05 5.67
C PHE A 66 6.33 3.70 7.16
N GLU A 67 5.62 4.45 8.00
CA GLU A 67 5.64 4.15 9.44
C GLU A 67 5.05 2.77 9.72
N LYS A 68 3.97 2.43 9.04
CA LYS A 68 3.36 1.12 9.22
C LYS A 68 4.30 0.02 8.75
N MET A 69 5.03 0.26 7.65
CA MET A 69 5.95 -0.73 7.13
C MET A 69 7.08 -1.02 8.10
N ARG A 70 7.60 0.01 8.75
CA ARG A 70 8.71 -0.20 9.68
C ARG A 70 8.25 -0.61 11.06
N SER A 71 6.95 -0.56 11.30
CA SER A 71 6.40 -1.01 12.58
C SER A 71 6.51 -2.51 12.69
N ARG A 72 6.78 -3.02 13.87
CA ARG A 72 6.89 -4.44 14.07
C ARG A 72 5.61 -5.05 14.60
N VAL A 73 4.60 -4.28 14.74
CA VAL A 73 3.37 -4.77 15.34
C VAL A 73 2.27 -4.78 14.32
#